data_569bff55c9d0677da91418695f4cddac
#
_entry.id   569bff55c9d0677da91418695f4cddac
#
_cell.length_a   1.000
_cell.length_b   1.000
_cell.length_c   1.000
_cell.angle_alpha   90.00
_cell.angle_beta   90.00
_cell.angle_gamma   90.00
#
_symmetry.space_group_name_H-M   'P 1'
#
loop_
_entity.id
_entity.type
_entity.pdbx_description
1 polymer ?
#
loop_
_entity_poly.entity_id
_entity_poly.type
_entity_poly.pdbx_seq_one_letter_code
_entity_poly.pdbx_strand_id
1 'polypeptide(L)'
;GEWGRYLLRARDPESGHTTGQMVFISWSGNGPDGREGATLLSFTSDKESYNTGEKINLAVPGSANGRALITVENGSRVIESRWVETQAGLNTITLDATPEMTPNCFIYVTLLQPHAQTINDLPIRMYGVIPVRVENPETHLNPTITMADVLEPGQQVTVKVAEAKNR
;
A
#
# COMPACT_ATOMS: atom_id res chain seq x y z
N GLY A 1 16.88 -16.49 12.14
CA GLY A 1 17.35 -15.16 12.56
C GLY A 1 16.79 -14.84 13.93
N GLU A 2 17.50 -14.06 14.71
CA GLU A 2 17.01 -13.61 16.01
C GLU A 2 16.00 -12.46 15.84
N TRP A 3 15.07 -12.39 16.77
CA TRP A 3 14.05 -11.33 16.81
C TRP A 3 14.67 -10.05 17.39
N GLY A 4 14.27 -8.87 16.90
CA GLY A 4 14.75 -7.63 17.48
C GLY A 4 14.82 -6.45 16.53
N ARG A 5 15.43 -5.38 17.04
CA ARG A 5 15.71 -4.16 16.25
C ARG A 5 17.06 -4.31 15.56
N TYR A 6 17.07 -4.05 14.27
CA TYR A 6 18.26 -4.09 13.45
C TYR A 6 18.46 -2.74 12.77
N LEU A 7 19.71 -2.27 12.75
CA LEU A 7 20.09 -1.14 11.91
C LEU A 7 20.60 -1.69 10.58
N LEU A 8 19.81 -1.53 9.53
CA LEU A 8 20.25 -1.75 8.17
C LEU A 8 21.13 -0.54 7.77
N ARG A 9 22.39 -0.78 7.42
CA ARG A 9 23.33 0.27 7.06
C ARG A 9 23.91 -0.01 5.68
N ALA A 10 23.73 0.94 4.77
CA ALA A 10 24.36 0.92 3.46
C ALA A 10 25.46 1.98 3.42
N ARG A 11 26.62 1.62 2.89
CA ARG A 11 27.76 2.52 2.71
C ARG A 11 28.28 2.40 1.29
N ASP A 12 28.43 3.53 0.64
CA ASP A 12 29.17 3.61 -0.62
C ASP A 12 30.68 3.58 -0.31
N PRO A 13 31.43 2.60 -0.83
CA PRO A 13 32.86 2.47 -0.57
C PRO A 13 33.69 3.56 -1.23
N GLU A 14 33.22 4.17 -2.32
CA GLU A 14 33.97 5.18 -3.07
C GLU A 14 33.82 6.58 -2.50
N SER A 15 32.56 7.01 -2.27
CA SER A 15 32.28 8.35 -1.75
C SER A 15 32.25 8.43 -0.22
N GLY A 16 32.17 7.27 0.46
CA GLY A 16 32.06 7.19 1.91
C GLY A 16 30.68 7.54 2.45
N HIS A 17 29.72 7.90 1.60
CA HIS A 17 28.35 8.18 2.00
C HIS A 17 27.72 6.98 2.70
N THR A 18 27.01 7.25 3.77
CA THR A 18 26.35 6.21 4.57
C THR A 18 24.91 6.60 4.84
N THR A 19 24.00 5.66 4.64
CA THR A 19 22.62 5.75 5.05
C THR A 19 22.23 4.55 5.90
N GLY A 20 21.22 4.68 6.71
CA GLY A 20 20.74 3.58 7.54
C GLY A 20 19.28 3.70 7.89
N GLN A 21 18.64 2.56 8.03
CA GLN A 21 17.25 2.43 8.43
C GLN A 21 17.13 1.42 9.55
N MET A 22 16.34 1.79 10.57
CA MET A 22 15.98 0.84 11.62
C MET A 22 14.88 -0.09 11.11
N VAL A 23 15.13 -1.39 11.20
CA VAL A 23 14.15 -2.46 10.90
C VAL A 23 13.89 -3.27 12.14
N PHE A 24 12.65 -3.65 12.34
CA PHE A 24 12.25 -4.53 13.43
C PHE A 24 11.82 -5.87 12.86
N ILE A 25 12.46 -6.94 13.30
CA ILE A 25 12.13 -8.31 12.92
C ILE A 25 11.37 -8.95 14.07
N SER A 26 10.13 -9.31 13.83
CA SER A 26 9.23 -9.94 14.81
C SER A 26 8.41 -11.03 14.15
N TRP A 27 8.13 -12.09 14.90
CA TRP A 27 7.25 -13.16 14.44
C TRP A 27 5.78 -12.71 14.34
N SER A 28 5.36 -11.81 15.20
CA SER A 28 3.95 -11.44 15.35
C SER A 28 3.53 -10.16 14.64
N GLY A 29 4.41 -9.53 13.87
CA GLY A 29 4.12 -8.25 13.22
C GLY A 29 3.91 -7.07 14.18
N ASN A 30 4.18 -7.25 15.48
CA ASN A 30 4.12 -6.16 16.45
C ASN A 30 5.29 -5.20 16.21
N GLY A 31 5.01 -4.05 15.63
CA GLY A 31 5.95 -2.95 15.49
C GLY A 31 6.36 -2.37 16.86
N PRO A 32 7.37 -1.47 16.87
CA PRO A 32 7.95 -0.90 18.09
C PRO A 32 6.99 -0.07 18.95
N ASP A 33 5.78 0.21 18.48
CA ASP A 33 4.83 1.10 19.15
C ASP A 33 3.96 0.42 20.22
N GLY A 34 4.26 -0.85 20.58
CA GLY A 34 3.69 -1.49 21.78
C GLY A 34 2.16 -1.51 21.86
N ARG A 35 1.46 -1.26 20.77
CA ARG A 35 0.01 -1.47 20.71
C ARG A 35 -0.23 -2.96 20.51
N GLU A 36 -0.26 -3.64 21.63
CA GLU A 36 -0.72 -5.02 21.77
C GLU A 36 -2.21 -5.12 21.38
N GLY A 37 -2.48 -5.11 20.10
CA GLY A 37 -3.72 -5.65 19.59
C GLY A 37 -3.43 -7.05 19.08
N ALA A 38 -3.66 -8.07 19.88
CA ALA A 38 -3.52 -9.48 19.48
C ALA A 38 -4.31 -9.84 18.19
N THR A 39 -5.01 -8.88 17.61
CA THR A 39 -5.87 -8.99 16.44
C THR A 39 -5.37 -8.20 15.22
N LEU A 40 -4.25 -7.47 15.33
CA LEU A 40 -3.73 -6.67 14.22
C LEU A 40 -2.86 -7.52 13.28
N LEU A 41 -3.25 -7.57 12.00
CA LEU A 41 -2.50 -8.22 10.92
C LEU A 41 -1.62 -7.18 10.22
N SER A 42 -0.31 -7.35 10.28
CA SER A 42 0.62 -6.55 9.49
C SER A 42 0.91 -7.25 8.16
N PHE A 43 0.68 -6.55 7.06
CA PHE A 43 0.97 -7.02 5.71
C PHE A 43 1.42 -5.84 4.84
N THR A 44 2.00 -6.10 3.68
CA THR A 44 2.56 -5.07 2.79
C THR A 44 2.22 -5.34 1.35
N SER A 45 2.28 -4.29 0.53
CA SER A 45 2.34 -4.38 -0.92
C SER A 45 3.79 -4.28 -1.41
N ASP A 46 4.05 -4.77 -2.60
CA ASP A 46 5.39 -4.74 -3.24
C ASP A 46 5.80 -3.33 -3.70
N LYS A 47 4.82 -2.42 -3.88
CA LYS A 47 5.04 -1.01 -4.22
C LYS A 47 4.10 -0.11 -3.41
N GLU A 48 4.40 1.17 -3.33
CA GLU A 48 3.54 2.20 -2.73
C GLU A 48 2.54 2.79 -3.74
N SER A 49 2.88 2.76 -5.03
CA SER A 49 2.06 3.30 -6.13
C SER A 49 2.07 2.38 -7.33
N TYR A 50 0.95 2.30 -8.02
CA TYR A 50 0.72 1.47 -9.21
C TYR A 50 0.02 2.29 -10.29
N ASN A 51 0.30 1.96 -11.55
CA ASN A 51 -0.54 2.44 -12.65
C ASN A 51 -1.72 1.50 -12.87
N THR A 52 -2.82 2.03 -13.41
CA THR A 52 -3.94 1.19 -13.86
C THR A 52 -3.46 0.10 -14.82
N GLY A 53 -3.90 -1.14 -14.60
CA GLY A 53 -3.48 -2.32 -15.35
C GLY A 53 -2.26 -3.06 -14.77
N GLU A 54 -1.56 -2.50 -13.78
CA GLU A 54 -0.50 -3.22 -13.08
C GLU A 54 -1.05 -4.25 -12.08
N LYS A 55 -0.19 -5.15 -11.63
CA LYS A 55 -0.48 -6.11 -10.56
C LYS A 55 0.00 -5.56 -9.23
N ILE A 56 -0.88 -5.60 -8.24
CA ILE A 56 -0.58 -5.30 -6.84
C ILE A 56 -0.31 -6.63 -6.14
N ASN A 57 0.91 -6.84 -5.67
CA ASN A 57 1.27 -8.06 -4.96
C ASN A 57 1.32 -7.79 -3.46
N LEU A 58 0.45 -8.45 -2.72
CA LEU A 58 0.38 -8.36 -1.27
C LEU A 58 1.16 -9.51 -0.64
N ALA A 59 2.00 -9.19 0.34
CA ALA A 59 2.67 -10.16 1.18
C ALA A 59 1.91 -10.28 2.51
N VAL A 60 1.09 -11.32 2.63
CA VAL A 60 0.16 -11.53 3.74
C VAL A 60 0.59 -12.74 4.57
N PRO A 61 0.88 -12.57 5.87
CA PRO A 61 1.07 -13.71 6.77
C PRO A 61 -0.21 -14.56 6.83
N GLY A 62 -0.05 -15.87 6.85
CA GLY A 62 -1.18 -16.79 6.91
C GLY A 62 -0.91 -17.99 7.80
N SER A 63 -1.95 -18.77 8.04
CA SER A 63 -1.91 -20.02 8.78
C SER A 63 -2.26 -21.21 7.89
N ALA A 64 -1.83 -22.40 8.28
CA ALA A 64 -2.27 -23.63 7.64
C ALA A 64 -3.80 -23.76 7.78
N ASN A 65 -4.47 -24.08 6.68
CA ASN A 65 -5.93 -24.20 6.59
C ASN A 65 -6.69 -22.92 6.99
N GLY A 66 -6.02 -21.76 6.99
CA GLY A 66 -6.64 -20.48 7.17
C GLY A 66 -7.23 -19.93 5.87
N ARG A 67 -7.99 -18.87 5.98
CA ARG A 67 -8.48 -18.10 4.81
C ARG A 67 -8.51 -16.61 5.11
N ALA A 68 -8.19 -15.84 4.09
CA ALA A 68 -8.21 -14.39 4.15
C ALA A 68 -9.37 -13.83 3.32
N LEU A 69 -10.15 -12.93 3.89
CA LEU A 69 -11.04 -12.06 3.15
C LEU A 69 -10.25 -10.84 2.74
N ILE A 70 -10.12 -10.64 1.44
CA ILE A 70 -9.53 -9.44 0.86
C ILE A 70 -10.66 -8.52 0.43
N THR A 71 -10.64 -7.28 0.89
CA THR A 71 -11.61 -6.26 0.49
C THR A 71 -10.86 -5.03 0.03
N VAL A 72 -11.20 -4.54 -1.16
CA VAL A 72 -10.67 -3.30 -1.73
C VAL A 72 -11.75 -2.25 -1.72
N GLU A 73 -11.46 -1.11 -1.12
CA GLU A 73 -12.42 -0.03 -0.94
C GLU A 73 -11.81 1.31 -1.39
N ASN A 74 -12.62 2.13 -2.02
CA ASN A 74 -12.35 3.56 -2.17
C ASN A 74 -13.20 4.35 -1.17
N GLY A 75 -13.10 5.68 -1.19
CA GLY A 75 -13.85 6.52 -0.23
C GLY A 75 -15.39 6.42 -0.31
N SER A 76 -15.95 5.68 -1.25
CA SER A 76 -17.39 5.61 -1.50
C SER A 76 -17.99 4.20 -1.50
N ARG A 77 -17.21 3.18 -1.83
CA ARG A 77 -17.72 1.81 -1.99
C ARG A 77 -16.65 0.73 -1.89
N VAL A 78 -17.11 -0.49 -1.70
CA VAL A 78 -16.30 -1.69 -1.91
C VAL A 78 -16.20 -1.94 -3.42
N ILE A 79 -14.96 -2.02 -3.92
CA ILE A 79 -14.65 -2.28 -5.32
C ILE A 79 -14.59 -3.79 -5.58
N GLU A 80 -13.88 -4.51 -4.69
CA GLU A 80 -13.69 -5.95 -4.79
C GLU A 80 -13.77 -6.57 -3.39
N SER A 81 -14.30 -7.79 -3.30
CA SER A 81 -14.27 -8.61 -2.11
C SER A 81 -14.17 -10.08 -2.49
N ARG A 82 -13.15 -10.78 -1.97
CA ARG A 82 -12.96 -12.20 -2.25
C ARG A 82 -12.27 -12.94 -1.12
N TRP A 83 -12.55 -14.23 -1.02
CA TRP A 83 -11.86 -15.14 -0.13
C TRP A 83 -10.66 -15.81 -0.82
N VAL A 84 -9.58 -15.94 -0.08
CA VAL A 84 -8.36 -16.64 -0.50
C VAL A 84 -7.96 -17.62 0.61
N GLU A 85 -7.68 -18.87 0.25
CA GLU A 85 -7.11 -19.83 1.19
C GLU A 85 -5.66 -19.48 1.48
N THR A 86 -5.24 -19.64 2.74
CA THR A 86 -3.88 -19.32 3.17
C THR A 86 -3.15 -20.56 3.63
N GLN A 87 -1.84 -20.52 3.46
CA GLN A 87 -0.88 -21.51 3.95
C GLN A 87 -0.09 -20.94 5.12
N ALA A 88 0.55 -21.80 5.89
CA ALA A 88 1.47 -21.35 6.94
C ALA A 88 2.63 -20.54 6.34
N GLY A 89 2.94 -19.39 6.94
CA GLY A 89 3.99 -18.47 6.48
C GLY A 89 3.46 -17.33 5.63
N LEU A 90 4.29 -16.82 4.74
CA LEU A 90 3.98 -15.67 3.90
C LEU A 90 3.26 -16.11 2.61
N ASN A 91 2.10 -15.54 2.36
CA ASN A 91 1.30 -15.78 1.15
C ASN A 91 1.36 -14.57 0.24
N THR A 92 1.54 -14.79 -1.07
CA THR A 92 1.45 -13.73 -2.07
C THR A 92 0.05 -13.72 -2.66
N ILE A 93 -0.66 -12.60 -2.50
CA ILE A 93 -2.00 -12.41 -3.04
C ILE A 93 -1.93 -11.29 -4.07
N THR A 94 -2.34 -11.58 -5.30
CA THR A 94 -2.26 -10.62 -6.41
C THR A 94 -3.64 -10.05 -6.73
N LEU A 95 -3.71 -8.72 -6.88
CA LEU A 95 -4.88 -7.94 -7.32
C LEU A 95 -4.54 -7.21 -8.61
N ASP A 96 -5.56 -6.84 -9.38
CA ASP A 96 -5.41 -5.95 -10.53
C ASP A 96 -5.67 -4.50 -10.12
N ALA A 97 -4.74 -3.58 -10.46
CA ALA A 97 -4.96 -2.16 -10.27
C ALA A 97 -5.97 -1.64 -11.31
N THR A 98 -7.20 -1.41 -10.89
CA THR A 98 -8.28 -0.97 -11.77
C THR A 98 -8.47 0.54 -11.75
N PRO A 99 -9.07 1.15 -12.81
CA PRO A 99 -9.40 2.59 -12.80
C PRO A 99 -10.28 3.02 -11.61
N GLU A 100 -11.11 2.13 -11.08
CA GLU A 100 -11.98 2.41 -9.94
C GLU A 100 -11.22 2.61 -8.62
N MET A 101 -9.97 2.15 -8.56
CA MET A 101 -9.06 2.32 -7.42
C MET A 101 -8.38 3.70 -7.41
N THR A 102 -8.50 4.50 -8.49
CA THR A 102 -7.86 5.81 -8.56
C THR A 102 -8.60 6.87 -7.75
N PRO A 103 -7.90 7.85 -7.14
CA PRO A 103 -6.45 8.02 -7.07
C PRO A 103 -5.79 7.17 -5.97
N ASN A 104 -6.57 6.58 -5.09
CA ASN A 104 -6.14 5.68 -4.02
C ASN A 104 -7.27 4.78 -3.57
N CYS A 105 -6.91 3.64 -3.05
CA CYS A 105 -7.81 2.70 -2.39
C CYS A 105 -7.20 2.20 -1.08
N PHE A 106 -8.03 1.55 -0.28
CA PHE A 106 -7.63 0.85 0.93
C PHE A 106 -7.85 -0.65 0.72
N ILE A 107 -6.82 -1.43 1.03
CA ILE A 107 -6.91 -2.88 0.98
C ILE A 107 -6.99 -3.38 2.40
N TYR A 108 -8.09 -4.04 2.72
CA TYR A 108 -8.34 -4.70 4.00
C TYR A 108 -8.09 -6.19 3.84
N VAL A 109 -7.43 -6.76 4.83
CA VAL A 109 -7.25 -8.21 4.95
C VAL A 109 -7.79 -8.65 6.30
N THR A 110 -8.77 -9.54 6.28
CA THR A 110 -9.24 -10.23 7.48
C THR A 110 -8.83 -11.70 7.38
N LEU A 111 -7.88 -12.11 8.19
CA LEU A 111 -7.41 -13.49 8.27
C LEU A 111 -8.22 -14.25 9.32
N LEU A 112 -8.79 -15.38 8.92
CA LEU A 112 -9.42 -16.34 9.81
C LEU A 112 -8.54 -17.58 9.90
N GLN A 113 -8.25 -17.99 11.13
CA GLN A 113 -7.47 -19.17 11.41
C GLN A 113 -8.35 -20.26 12.04
N PRO A 114 -8.11 -21.55 11.75
CA PRO A 114 -8.75 -22.62 12.49
C PRO A 114 -8.39 -22.52 13.97
N HIS A 115 -9.36 -22.77 14.83
CA HIS A 115 -9.10 -22.93 16.25
C HIS A 115 -8.37 -24.27 16.43
N ALA A 116 -7.04 -24.21 16.49
CA ALA A 116 -6.25 -25.37 16.86
C ALA A 116 -6.28 -25.46 18.39
N GLN A 117 -6.69 -26.60 18.91
CA GLN A 117 -6.65 -26.92 20.36
C GLN A 117 -5.20 -27.09 20.84
N THR A 118 -4.34 -26.14 20.56
CA THR A 118 -2.93 -26.17 20.90
C THR A 118 -2.60 -25.07 21.91
N ILE A 119 -1.54 -25.30 22.64
CA ILE A 119 -0.99 -24.57 23.79
C ILE A 119 -0.81 -23.04 23.58
N ASN A 120 -0.98 -22.53 22.34
CA ASN A 120 -0.96 -21.10 22.02
C ASN A 120 -2.35 -20.67 21.55
N ASP A 121 -3.05 -19.93 22.39
CA ASP A 121 -4.29 -19.20 22.05
C ASP A 121 -3.99 -18.06 21.05
N LEU A 122 -3.66 -18.44 19.81
CA LEU A 122 -3.55 -17.44 18.74
C LEU A 122 -4.95 -16.91 18.39
N PRO A 123 -5.09 -15.61 18.09
CA PRO A 123 -6.36 -15.05 17.72
C PRO A 123 -6.94 -15.78 16.50
N ILE A 124 -8.20 -16.18 16.59
CA ILE A 124 -8.93 -16.85 15.49
C ILE A 124 -9.13 -15.89 14.32
N ARG A 125 -9.18 -14.58 14.60
CA ARG A 125 -9.39 -13.52 13.63
C ARG A 125 -8.36 -12.41 13.82
N MET A 126 -7.68 -12.07 12.71
CA MET A 126 -6.81 -10.90 12.62
C MET A 126 -7.25 -10.04 11.44
N TYR A 127 -7.05 -8.73 11.53
CA TYR A 127 -7.35 -7.82 10.45
C TYR A 127 -6.27 -6.75 10.31
N GLY A 128 -6.09 -6.28 9.09
CA GLY A 128 -5.19 -5.19 8.78
C GLY A 128 -5.69 -4.39 7.58
N VAL A 129 -5.13 -3.20 7.39
CA VAL A 129 -5.45 -2.32 6.27
C VAL A 129 -4.19 -1.60 5.83
N ILE A 130 -4.02 -1.46 4.52
CA ILE A 130 -2.99 -0.62 3.91
C ILE A 130 -3.60 0.32 2.87
N PRO A 131 -3.14 1.58 2.77
CA PRO A 131 -3.45 2.44 1.65
C PRO A 131 -2.59 2.05 0.44
N VAL A 132 -3.18 2.12 -0.75
CA VAL A 132 -2.48 1.91 -2.01
C VAL A 132 -2.85 3.05 -2.95
N ARG A 133 -1.82 3.69 -3.55
CA ARG A 133 -2.01 4.71 -4.57
C ARG A 133 -2.13 4.05 -5.93
N VAL A 134 -3.14 4.45 -6.72
CA VAL A 134 -3.31 4.00 -8.10
C VAL A 134 -3.44 5.21 -9.00
N GLU A 135 -2.56 5.30 -9.98
CA GLU A 135 -2.53 6.40 -10.94
C GLU A 135 -3.07 5.93 -12.29
N ASN A 136 -3.90 6.77 -12.90
CA ASN A 136 -4.30 6.57 -14.28
C ASN A 136 -3.58 7.60 -15.17
N PRO A 137 -2.53 7.20 -15.91
CA PRO A 137 -1.77 8.12 -16.75
C PRO A 137 -2.61 8.83 -17.81
N GLU A 138 -3.74 8.23 -18.20
CA GLU A 138 -4.65 8.85 -19.19
C GLU A 138 -5.38 10.08 -18.64
N THR A 139 -5.47 10.19 -17.30
CA THR A 139 -6.14 11.34 -16.66
C THR A 139 -5.18 12.49 -16.37
N HIS A 140 -3.89 12.35 -16.63
CA HIS A 140 -2.92 13.41 -16.43
C HIS A 140 -3.16 14.53 -17.45
N LEU A 141 -3.39 15.73 -16.95
CA LEU A 141 -3.52 16.93 -17.75
C LEU A 141 -2.16 17.60 -17.89
N ASN A 142 -1.88 18.11 -19.10
CA ASN A 142 -0.72 18.94 -19.40
C ASN A 142 -1.18 20.33 -19.88
N PRO A 143 -1.72 21.17 -18.98
CA PRO A 143 -2.27 22.46 -19.36
C PRO A 143 -1.17 23.40 -19.84
N THR A 144 -1.42 24.07 -20.97
CA THR A 144 -0.61 25.15 -21.45
C THR A 144 -1.25 26.48 -21.03
N ILE A 145 -0.47 27.34 -20.38
CA ILE A 145 -0.89 28.66 -19.94
C ILE A 145 -0.23 29.68 -20.90
N THR A 146 -1.04 30.50 -21.49
CA THR A 146 -0.58 31.57 -22.38
C THR A 146 -1.10 32.92 -21.88
N MET A 147 -0.20 33.84 -21.62
CA MET A 147 -0.47 35.22 -21.21
C MET A 147 0.65 36.13 -21.70
N ALA A 148 0.49 37.43 -21.54
CA ALA A 148 1.56 38.39 -21.86
C ALA A 148 2.74 38.20 -20.87
N ASP A 149 3.97 38.26 -21.39
CA ASP A 149 5.18 38.07 -20.55
C ASP A 149 5.42 39.26 -19.62
N VAL A 150 4.93 40.45 -19.99
CA VAL A 150 5.06 41.67 -19.20
C VAL A 150 3.69 42.21 -18.87
N LEU A 151 3.43 42.51 -17.61
CA LEU A 151 2.16 43.03 -17.12
C LEU A 151 2.40 44.32 -16.35
N GLU A 152 1.50 45.27 -16.49
CA GLU A 152 1.50 46.51 -15.74
C GLU A 152 0.48 46.45 -14.59
N PRO A 153 0.76 47.08 -13.44
CA PRO A 153 -0.19 47.15 -12.31
C PRO A 153 -1.51 47.79 -12.73
N GLY A 154 -2.64 47.14 -12.47
CA GLY A 154 -3.97 47.61 -12.84
C GLY A 154 -4.42 47.31 -14.27
N GLN A 155 -3.59 46.67 -15.08
CA GLN A 155 -3.94 46.22 -16.43
C GLN A 155 -4.89 45.03 -16.38
N GLN A 156 -5.89 45.06 -17.28
CA GLN A 156 -6.74 43.87 -17.51
C GLN A 156 -5.95 42.83 -18.32
N VAL A 157 -5.85 41.63 -17.80
CA VAL A 157 -5.08 40.54 -18.40
C VAL A 157 -5.99 39.41 -18.82
N THR A 158 -5.74 38.89 -20.03
CA THR A 158 -6.38 37.65 -20.50
C THR A 158 -5.39 36.51 -20.36
N VAL A 159 -5.74 35.54 -19.53
CA VAL A 159 -5.00 34.28 -19.37
C VAL A 159 -5.76 33.18 -20.11
N LYS A 160 -5.10 32.52 -21.05
CA LYS A 160 -5.66 31.37 -21.77
C LYS A 160 -5.05 30.10 -21.17
N VAL A 161 -5.90 29.17 -20.77
CA VAL A 161 -5.50 27.84 -20.30
C VAL A 161 -6.08 26.82 -21.28
N ALA A 162 -5.24 25.99 -21.85
CA ALA A 162 -5.63 24.98 -22.82
C ALA A 162 -4.94 23.64 -22.47
N GLU A 163 -5.65 22.53 -22.66
CA GLU A 163 -5.09 21.19 -22.61
C GLU A 163 -4.48 20.82 -23.96
N ALA A 164 -3.24 20.36 -23.96
CA ALA A 164 -2.51 19.99 -25.18
C ALA A 164 -3.02 18.70 -25.83
N LYS A 165 -3.72 17.84 -25.11
CA LYS A 165 -4.37 16.64 -25.66
C LYS A 165 -5.79 16.98 -26.10
N ASN A 166 -6.02 16.95 -27.40
CA ASN A 166 -7.38 16.84 -27.92
C ASN A 166 -7.96 15.49 -27.47
N ARG A 167 -8.90 15.53 -26.57
CA ARG A 167 -9.77 14.40 -26.23
C ARG A 167 -11.00 14.39 -27.13
#